data_0e8621f7bc3934cb52fdb8852879235e
#
_entry.id   0e8621f7bc3934cb52fdb8852879235e
#
_cell.length_a   1.000
_cell.length_b   1.000
_cell.length_c   1.000
_cell.angle_alpha   90.00
_cell.angle_beta   90.00
_cell.angle_gamma   90.00
#
_symmetry.space_group_name_H-M   'P 1'
#
loop_
_entity.id
_entity.type
_entity.pdbx_description
1 polymer ?
#
loop_
_entity_poly.entity_id
_entity_poly.type
_entity_poly.pdbx_seq_one_letter_code
_entity_poly.pdbx_strand_id
1 'polypeptide(L)'
;MKINKKFRNKSLAFVLPFMILVGCGTTAQEKGQEDSIVKVSASESNEEVKDTKDGENNRLPNVQILATGGTIAGGGESNTSTTDYKAGEVGVDELIKAVPEMKEIANVNGEQVVNIGSPDVTNEILLKLGKRVNELLASDNVDGIVITHGTDTLEETAYFLNLVVKSDKPVVVVGAMRPATAISADGPLNLYNAVKVASSKEARGKGTMVVLNDRIASARYVTKTNTTAPDTFKAEEMGYLGTIADDVYFNNTITRKHTTETDFDISTIEKLPQVDILYGHQNEGNYLFKAAVEAGSKGIVYAGSGNGSMSEVADEAAKEAEDAGIEIVRSSRTGNGVVTPKDYISANSLNPQKARILLMLSLAKTEDKEKIQQYFDEY
;
A
#
# COMPACT_ATOMS: atom_id res chain seq x y z
N MET A 1 56.79 23.96 -12.81
CA MET A 1 56.54 25.32 -12.33
C MET A 1 55.54 25.21 -11.16
N LYS A 2 56.06 25.33 -9.93
CA LYS A 2 55.30 25.18 -8.68
C LYS A 2 54.69 26.52 -8.31
N ILE A 3 53.38 26.60 -8.07
CA ILE A 3 52.79 27.76 -7.39
C ILE A 3 51.98 27.23 -6.19
N ASN A 4 52.57 27.47 -5.00
CA ASN A 4 51.95 27.36 -3.70
C ASN A 4 51.06 28.58 -3.46
N LYS A 5 49.79 28.38 -3.06
CA LYS A 5 48.99 29.42 -2.39
C LYS A 5 48.39 28.85 -1.10
N LYS A 6 48.98 29.34 0.02
CA LYS A 6 48.40 29.25 1.37
C LYS A 6 47.12 30.07 1.46
N PHE A 7 46.02 29.46 1.92
CA PHE A 7 44.88 30.21 2.42
C PHE A 7 44.85 30.15 3.95
N ARG A 8 44.82 31.35 4.52
CA ARG A 8 44.77 31.61 5.96
C ARG A 8 43.33 31.46 6.46
N ASN A 9 43.13 30.63 7.49
CA ASN A 9 41.92 30.58 8.31
C ASN A 9 41.68 31.90 9.02
N LYS A 10 40.47 32.46 8.91
CA LYS A 10 39.96 33.46 9.86
C LYS A 10 38.72 32.87 10.51
N SER A 11 38.86 32.49 11.77
CA SER A 11 37.77 32.13 12.66
C SER A 11 36.99 33.38 13.03
N LEU A 12 35.71 33.40 12.77
CA LEU A 12 34.78 34.43 13.27
C LEU A 12 33.94 33.80 14.39
N ALA A 13 34.23 34.21 15.64
CA ALA A 13 33.43 33.83 16.78
C ALA A 13 32.17 34.72 16.86
N PHE A 14 31.00 34.11 16.84
CA PHE A 14 29.73 34.78 17.12
C PHE A 14 29.40 34.56 18.61
N VAL A 15 29.35 35.64 19.35
CA VAL A 15 28.89 35.69 20.75
C VAL A 15 27.40 36.00 20.75
N LEU A 16 26.61 35.10 21.31
CA LEU A 16 25.18 35.32 21.60
C LEU A 16 25.06 35.90 23.01
N PRO A 17 24.28 36.96 23.23
CA PRO A 17 23.96 37.41 24.58
C PRO A 17 22.79 36.62 25.17
N PHE A 18 23.00 36.12 26.37
CA PHE A 18 22.01 35.51 27.26
C PHE A 18 21.20 36.63 27.92
N MET A 19 19.88 36.68 27.65
CA MET A 19 18.97 37.58 28.33
C MET A 19 18.29 36.84 29.50
N ILE A 20 18.67 37.20 30.73
CA ILE A 20 18.03 36.73 31.97
C ILE A 20 16.86 37.63 32.26
N LEU A 21 15.63 37.12 32.24
CA LEU A 21 14.44 37.79 32.75
C LEU A 21 14.23 37.41 34.23
N VAL A 22 14.45 38.37 35.09
CA VAL A 22 14.08 38.30 36.51
C VAL A 22 12.60 38.62 36.66
N GLY A 23 11.81 37.66 37.08
CA GLY A 23 10.39 37.85 37.43
C GLY A 23 10.26 38.25 38.90
N CYS A 24 9.67 39.40 39.13
CA CYS A 24 9.35 39.93 40.43
C CYS A 24 8.04 39.31 40.95
N GLY A 25 8.09 38.63 42.09
CA GLY A 25 6.92 38.12 42.79
C GLY A 25 6.22 39.21 43.60
N THR A 26 4.91 39.26 43.56
CA THR A 26 4.10 39.99 44.53
C THR A 26 3.12 38.99 45.19
N THR A 27 3.29 38.88 46.50
CA THR A 27 2.39 38.19 47.42
C THR A 27 1.12 39.00 47.60
N ALA A 28 -0.06 38.38 47.50
CA ALA A 28 -1.30 38.91 48.04
C ALA A 28 -2.03 37.82 48.83
N GLN A 29 -2.44 38.22 50.01
CA GLN A 29 -3.01 37.46 51.11
C GLN A 29 -4.40 36.85 50.82
N GLU A 30 -4.62 35.74 51.52
CA GLU A 30 -5.88 35.01 51.70
C GLU A 30 -7.04 35.88 52.21
N LYS A 31 -8.22 35.61 51.67
CA LYS A 31 -9.49 35.65 52.42
C LYS A 31 -10.32 34.44 52.03
N GLY A 32 -10.60 33.63 53.06
CA GLY A 32 -11.42 32.46 52.97
C GLY A 32 -12.87 32.76 52.60
N GLN A 33 -13.42 31.87 51.86
CA GLN A 33 -14.87 31.74 51.71
C GLN A 33 -15.19 30.25 51.76
N GLU A 34 -15.96 29.87 52.78
CA GLU A 34 -16.54 28.53 52.96
C GLU A 34 -17.51 28.27 51.83
N ASP A 35 -17.30 27.27 51.05
CA ASP A 35 -18.29 26.77 50.10
C ASP A 35 -18.89 25.45 50.58
N SER A 36 -20.19 25.53 50.70
CA SER A 36 -21.13 24.51 51.10
C SER A 36 -21.06 23.28 50.18
N ILE A 37 -20.77 22.12 50.79
CA ILE A 37 -20.87 20.81 50.15
C ILE A 37 -22.36 20.49 49.97
N VAL A 38 -22.84 20.55 48.73
CA VAL A 38 -24.14 19.99 48.34
C VAL A 38 -24.01 18.46 48.27
N LYS A 39 -24.55 17.78 49.28
CA LYS A 39 -24.79 16.34 49.22
C LYS A 39 -25.91 16.07 48.23
N VAL A 40 -25.57 15.53 47.06
CA VAL A 40 -26.55 14.91 46.17
C VAL A 40 -26.81 13.50 46.70
N SER A 41 -28.00 13.26 47.21
CA SER A 41 -28.48 11.92 47.55
C SER A 41 -28.71 11.14 46.30
N ALA A 42 -27.98 10.04 46.12
CA ALA A 42 -28.27 9.02 45.11
C ALA A 42 -29.56 8.31 45.51
N SER A 43 -30.60 8.49 44.71
CA SER A 43 -31.77 7.63 44.71
C SER A 43 -31.42 6.39 43.88
N GLU A 44 -31.35 5.25 44.54
CA GLU A 44 -31.29 3.94 43.87
C GLU A 44 -32.60 3.71 43.11
N SER A 45 -32.60 3.90 41.80
CA SER A 45 -33.59 3.29 40.92
C SER A 45 -32.97 2.00 40.35
N ASN A 46 -33.41 0.85 40.88
CA ASN A 46 -33.21 -0.44 40.27
C ASN A 46 -34.00 -0.49 38.96
N GLU A 47 -33.41 -0.02 37.86
CA GLU A 47 -33.80 -0.48 36.52
C GLU A 47 -32.96 -1.73 36.23
N GLU A 48 -33.62 -2.89 36.22
CA GLU A 48 -33.10 -4.11 35.61
C GLU A 48 -32.76 -3.79 34.15
N VAL A 49 -31.50 -3.56 33.87
CA VAL A 49 -30.98 -3.63 32.50
C VAL A 49 -31.14 -5.07 32.07
N LYS A 50 -32.19 -5.34 31.30
CA LYS A 50 -32.31 -6.56 30.54
C LYS A 50 -31.15 -6.61 29.56
N ASP A 51 -30.16 -7.36 29.94
CA ASP A 51 -29.04 -7.81 29.10
C ASP A 51 -29.63 -8.65 27.95
N THR A 52 -30.01 -8.00 26.87
CA THR A 52 -30.30 -8.68 25.61
C THR A 52 -28.95 -9.12 25.04
N LYS A 53 -28.46 -10.23 25.56
CA LYS A 53 -27.42 -10.99 24.90
C LYS A 53 -28.02 -11.51 23.58
N ASP A 54 -27.85 -10.73 22.54
CA ASP A 54 -27.86 -11.26 21.19
C ASP A 54 -26.77 -12.33 21.13
N GLY A 55 -27.15 -13.55 20.80
CA GLY A 55 -26.25 -14.70 20.69
C GLY A 55 -25.30 -14.52 19.49
N GLU A 56 -24.41 -13.54 19.54
CA GLU A 56 -23.29 -13.47 18.61
C GLU A 56 -22.37 -14.67 18.89
N ASN A 57 -22.26 -15.49 17.87
CA ASN A 57 -21.41 -16.66 17.80
C ASN A 57 -19.98 -16.24 18.21
N ASN A 58 -19.53 -16.62 19.39
CA ASN A 58 -18.24 -16.25 20.00
C ASN A 58 -17.07 -17.01 19.34
N ARG A 59 -17.16 -17.21 17.99
CA ARG A 59 -16.20 -17.89 17.15
C ARG A 59 -15.13 -16.89 16.70
N LEU A 60 -13.84 -17.24 16.90
CA LEU A 60 -12.74 -16.50 16.31
C LEU A 60 -12.88 -16.48 14.77
N PRO A 61 -12.61 -15.35 14.11
CA PRO A 61 -12.59 -15.26 12.64
C PRO A 61 -11.61 -16.25 12.02
N ASN A 62 -11.94 -16.79 10.87
CA ASN A 62 -11.04 -17.65 10.09
C ASN A 62 -10.27 -16.78 9.10
N VAL A 63 -8.96 -16.65 9.28
CA VAL A 63 -8.07 -15.88 8.40
C VAL A 63 -7.16 -16.84 7.63
N GLN A 64 -7.17 -16.71 6.31
CA GLN A 64 -6.28 -17.45 5.44
C GLN A 64 -5.07 -16.60 5.06
N ILE A 65 -3.86 -17.08 5.34
CA ILE A 65 -2.61 -16.47 4.88
C ILE A 65 -2.20 -17.10 3.55
N LEU A 66 -2.03 -16.28 2.52
CA LEU A 66 -1.48 -16.65 1.21
C LEU A 66 -0.06 -16.11 1.11
N ALA A 67 0.93 -16.98 1.13
CA ALA A 67 2.33 -16.57 1.11
C ALA A 67 2.89 -16.56 -0.32
N THR A 68 3.55 -15.45 -0.71
CA THR A 68 4.20 -15.30 -2.01
C THR A 68 5.73 -15.19 -1.92
N GLY A 69 6.30 -15.14 -0.72
CA GLY A 69 7.73 -14.96 -0.48
C GLY A 69 8.09 -13.55 -0.01
N GLY A 70 9.12 -12.97 -0.59
CA GLY A 70 9.59 -11.63 -0.26
C GLY A 70 10.46 -11.54 1.00
N THR A 71 10.75 -10.32 1.44
CA THR A 71 11.64 -10.00 2.58
C THR A 71 11.09 -10.51 3.92
N ILE A 72 9.78 -10.49 4.10
CA ILE A 72 9.12 -10.99 5.32
C ILE A 72 9.44 -12.48 5.57
N ALA A 73 9.67 -13.23 4.49
CA ALA A 73 10.12 -14.61 4.47
C ALA A 73 11.63 -14.72 4.13
N GLY A 74 12.40 -13.65 4.27
CA GLY A 74 13.82 -13.59 3.92
C GLY A 74 14.73 -13.95 5.08
N GLY A 75 15.83 -14.65 4.75
CA GLY A 75 16.92 -15.00 5.65
C GLY A 75 18.23 -14.33 5.21
N GLY A 76 18.97 -13.75 6.16
CA GLY A 76 20.31 -13.23 5.98
C GLY A 76 21.33 -13.97 6.82
N GLU A 77 22.61 -13.97 6.39
CA GLU A 77 23.71 -14.63 7.11
C GLU A 77 24.06 -13.93 8.44
N SER A 78 23.76 -12.64 8.56
CA SER A 78 24.02 -11.83 9.74
C SER A 78 22.77 -11.13 10.23
N ASN A 79 22.55 -11.14 11.56
CA ASN A 79 21.43 -10.44 12.19
C ASN A 79 21.57 -8.90 12.19
N THR A 80 22.73 -8.38 11.84
CA THR A 80 23.00 -6.94 11.65
C THR A 80 22.83 -6.51 10.19
N SER A 81 22.72 -7.45 9.25
CA SER A 81 22.46 -7.14 7.84
C SER A 81 20.98 -6.93 7.62
N THR A 82 20.59 -5.77 7.07
CA THR A 82 19.20 -5.43 6.78
C THR A 82 18.89 -5.41 5.28
N THR A 83 19.91 -5.50 4.43
CA THR A 83 19.81 -5.37 2.98
C THR A 83 20.42 -6.53 2.21
N ASP A 84 21.31 -7.31 2.84
CA ASP A 84 21.93 -8.50 2.26
C ASP A 84 21.25 -9.75 2.82
N TYR A 85 20.26 -10.24 2.11
CA TYR A 85 19.43 -11.40 2.46
C TYR A 85 18.86 -12.04 1.21
N LYS A 86 18.44 -13.30 1.34
CA LYS A 86 17.73 -14.02 0.29
C LYS A 86 16.23 -14.03 0.60
N ALA A 87 15.44 -13.53 -0.34
CA ALA A 87 13.97 -13.50 -0.21
C ALA A 87 13.39 -14.92 -0.33
N GLY A 88 12.30 -15.19 0.41
CA GLY A 88 11.55 -16.42 0.26
C GLY A 88 12.25 -17.68 0.82
N GLU A 89 13.10 -17.56 1.83
CA GLU A 89 13.72 -18.73 2.47
C GLU A 89 12.83 -19.42 3.49
N VAL A 90 11.89 -18.67 4.07
CA VAL A 90 11.00 -19.12 5.15
C VAL A 90 9.62 -19.44 4.56
N GLY A 91 9.11 -20.64 4.86
CA GLY A 91 7.78 -21.06 4.43
C GLY A 91 6.65 -20.47 5.29
N VAL A 92 5.42 -20.53 4.78
CA VAL A 92 4.24 -19.97 5.46
C VAL A 92 4.00 -20.55 6.87
N ASP A 93 4.24 -21.85 7.07
CA ASP A 93 4.07 -22.50 8.37
C ASP A 93 5.05 -21.96 9.42
N GLU A 94 6.26 -21.62 9.01
CA GLU A 94 7.28 -21.06 9.89
C GLU A 94 6.97 -19.59 10.23
N LEU A 95 6.45 -18.83 9.27
CA LEU A 95 5.95 -17.47 9.53
C LEU A 95 4.81 -17.49 10.57
N ILE A 96 3.86 -18.42 10.44
CA ILE A 96 2.76 -18.59 11.40
C ILE A 96 3.29 -19.03 12.79
N LYS A 97 4.24 -19.94 12.83
CA LYS A 97 4.86 -20.39 14.10
C LYS A 97 5.65 -19.30 14.80
N ALA A 98 6.22 -18.35 14.04
CA ALA A 98 6.99 -17.24 14.59
C ALA A 98 6.12 -16.20 15.32
N VAL A 99 4.79 -16.20 15.12
CA VAL A 99 3.84 -15.26 15.72
C VAL A 99 2.65 -16.03 16.30
N PRO A 100 2.85 -16.81 17.38
CA PRO A 100 1.80 -17.64 17.97
C PRO A 100 0.61 -16.86 18.54
N GLU A 101 0.80 -15.58 18.87
CA GLU A 101 -0.21 -14.65 19.38
C GLU A 101 -1.38 -14.44 18.41
N MET A 102 -1.17 -14.69 17.11
CA MET A 102 -2.25 -14.63 16.12
C MET A 102 -3.40 -15.58 16.45
N LYS A 103 -3.14 -16.70 17.16
CA LYS A 103 -4.16 -17.67 17.55
C LYS A 103 -5.12 -17.16 18.61
N GLU A 104 -4.77 -16.08 19.30
CA GLU A 104 -5.65 -15.44 20.28
C GLU A 104 -6.73 -14.58 19.62
N ILE A 105 -6.49 -14.15 18.36
CA ILE A 105 -7.36 -13.22 17.62
C ILE A 105 -8.04 -13.85 16.39
N ALA A 106 -7.52 -14.97 15.86
CA ALA A 106 -8.07 -15.64 14.69
C ALA A 106 -7.70 -17.13 14.62
N ASN A 107 -8.53 -17.91 13.91
CA ASN A 107 -8.15 -19.22 13.43
C ASN A 107 -7.34 -19.03 12.14
N VAL A 108 -6.02 -19.19 12.21
CA VAL A 108 -5.10 -18.90 11.11
C VAL A 108 -4.68 -20.17 10.39
N ASN A 109 -4.83 -20.19 9.07
CA ASN A 109 -4.30 -21.20 8.17
C ASN A 109 -3.37 -20.58 7.14
N GLY A 110 -2.39 -21.34 6.64
CA GLY A 110 -1.42 -20.89 5.64
C GLY A 110 -1.47 -21.71 4.36
N GLU A 111 -1.24 -21.04 3.22
CA GLU A 111 -1.05 -21.65 1.91
C GLU A 111 0.12 -20.95 1.19
N GLN A 112 1.08 -21.73 0.70
CA GLN A 112 2.18 -21.21 -0.11
C GLN A 112 1.74 -21.15 -1.58
N VAL A 113 1.50 -19.95 -2.10
CA VAL A 113 1.12 -19.74 -3.51
C VAL A 113 2.33 -19.81 -4.43
N VAL A 114 3.38 -19.05 -4.06
CA VAL A 114 4.73 -19.05 -4.66
C VAL A 114 5.73 -18.65 -3.59
N ASN A 115 7.04 -18.81 -3.86
CA ASN A 115 8.09 -18.39 -2.92
C ASN A 115 9.23 -17.70 -3.68
N ILE A 116 9.04 -16.42 -4.00
CA ILE A 116 9.91 -15.62 -4.88
C ILE A 116 10.15 -14.21 -4.33
N GLY A 117 11.13 -13.52 -4.89
CA GLY A 117 11.24 -12.06 -4.78
C GLY A 117 10.10 -11.36 -5.53
N SER A 118 9.61 -10.25 -5.03
CA SER A 118 8.47 -9.58 -5.67
C SER A 118 8.74 -9.02 -7.08
N PRO A 119 9.98 -8.67 -7.48
CA PRO A 119 10.27 -8.33 -8.88
C PRO A 119 10.01 -9.47 -9.89
N ASP A 120 9.98 -10.73 -9.41
CA ASP A 120 9.75 -11.91 -10.24
C ASP A 120 8.27 -12.31 -10.34
N VAL A 121 7.35 -11.51 -9.78
CA VAL A 121 5.91 -11.75 -9.90
C VAL A 121 5.46 -11.48 -11.33
N THR A 122 4.97 -12.53 -12.00
CA THR A 122 4.47 -12.47 -13.37
C THR A 122 2.96 -12.24 -13.44
N ASN A 123 2.44 -11.91 -14.62
CA ASN A 123 1.00 -11.78 -14.86
C ASN A 123 0.24 -13.08 -14.57
N GLU A 124 0.85 -14.25 -14.81
CA GLU A 124 0.29 -15.57 -14.50
C GLU A 124 0.16 -15.76 -12.97
N ILE A 125 1.17 -15.32 -12.22
CA ILE A 125 1.14 -15.38 -10.75
C ILE A 125 0.06 -14.44 -10.20
N LEU A 126 -0.08 -13.22 -10.75
CA LEU A 126 -1.17 -12.29 -10.37
C LEU A 126 -2.55 -12.92 -10.61
N LEU A 127 -2.79 -13.52 -11.80
CA LEU A 127 -4.04 -14.21 -12.11
C LEU A 127 -4.30 -15.38 -11.15
N LYS A 128 -3.29 -16.23 -10.91
CA LYS A 128 -3.37 -17.35 -9.97
C LYS A 128 -3.76 -16.88 -8.58
N LEU A 129 -3.08 -15.84 -8.07
CA LEU A 129 -3.35 -15.26 -6.76
C LEU A 129 -4.76 -14.67 -6.67
N GLY A 130 -5.17 -13.84 -7.64
CA GLY A 130 -6.49 -13.21 -7.66
C GLY A 130 -7.63 -14.23 -7.76
N LYS A 131 -7.50 -15.27 -8.59
CA LYS A 131 -8.47 -16.36 -8.68
C LYS A 131 -8.57 -17.13 -7.35
N ARG A 132 -7.42 -17.43 -6.72
CA ARG A 132 -7.40 -18.11 -5.42
C ARG A 132 -8.03 -17.29 -4.30
N VAL A 133 -7.77 -15.98 -4.27
CA VAL A 133 -8.42 -15.05 -3.32
C VAL A 133 -9.94 -15.08 -3.50
N ASN A 134 -10.44 -14.95 -4.73
CA ASN A 134 -11.89 -14.99 -4.99
C ASN A 134 -12.52 -16.34 -4.61
N GLU A 135 -11.87 -17.45 -4.91
CA GLU A 135 -12.32 -18.80 -4.53
C GLU A 135 -12.46 -18.94 -3.01
N LEU A 136 -11.46 -18.51 -2.25
CA LEU A 136 -11.46 -18.60 -0.78
C LEU A 136 -12.54 -17.68 -0.17
N LEU A 137 -12.66 -16.45 -0.66
CA LEU A 137 -13.64 -15.49 -0.13
C LEU A 137 -15.09 -15.83 -0.49
N ALA A 138 -15.33 -16.63 -1.52
CA ALA A 138 -16.65 -17.16 -1.84
C ALA A 138 -17.13 -18.19 -0.80
N SER A 139 -16.23 -18.76 0.00
CA SER A 139 -16.55 -19.71 1.06
C SER A 139 -16.93 -19.00 2.35
N ASP A 140 -17.96 -19.50 3.05
CA ASP A 140 -18.33 -19.05 4.40
C ASP A 140 -17.33 -19.43 5.46
N ASN A 141 -16.35 -20.29 5.14
CA ASN A 141 -15.30 -20.73 6.05
C ASN A 141 -14.11 -19.78 6.14
N VAL A 142 -14.05 -18.72 5.34
CA VAL A 142 -12.99 -17.71 5.35
C VAL A 142 -13.60 -16.35 5.61
N ASP A 143 -13.17 -15.68 6.67
CA ASP A 143 -13.66 -14.36 7.09
C ASP A 143 -12.77 -13.22 6.58
N GLY A 144 -11.46 -13.50 6.32
CA GLY A 144 -10.52 -12.54 5.77
C GLY A 144 -9.28 -13.21 5.19
N ILE A 145 -8.54 -12.48 4.36
CA ILE A 145 -7.29 -12.95 3.73
C ILE A 145 -6.16 -12.00 4.06
N VAL A 146 -4.99 -12.59 4.36
CA VAL A 146 -3.70 -11.91 4.45
C VAL A 146 -2.79 -12.45 3.35
N ILE A 147 -2.15 -11.57 2.58
CA ILE A 147 -1.14 -11.93 1.58
C ILE A 147 0.22 -11.43 2.08
N THR A 148 1.17 -12.34 2.35
CA THR A 148 2.56 -11.94 2.58
C THR A 148 3.27 -11.76 1.26
N HIS A 149 3.95 -10.62 1.08
CA HIS A 149 4.49 -10.20 -0.20
C HIS A 149 5.83 -9.47 -0.04
N GLY A 150 6.69 -9.53 -1.05
CA GLY A 150 7.89 -8.70 -1.12
C GLY A 150 7.53 -7.23 -1.40
N THR A 151 8.25 -6.31 -0.77
CA THR A 151 7.86 -4.90 -0.74
C THR A 151 8.06 -4.13 -2.05
N ASP A 152 8.90 -4.64 -3.00
CA ASP A 152 9.27 -3.85 -4.19
C ASP A 152 8.09 -3.65 -5.16
N THR A 153 7.25 -4.68 -5.34
CA THR A 153 6.06 -4.62 -6.19
C THR A 153 4.76 -4.87 -5.43
N LEU A 154 4.80 -4.77 -4.09
CA LEU A 154 3.63 -4.99 -3.22
C LEU A 154 2.44 -4.13 -3.62
N GLU A 155 2.66 -2.85 -3.92
CA GLU A 155 1.60 -1.91 -4.28
C GLU A 155 0.89 -2.28 -5.60
N GLU A 156 1.61 -2.91 -6.55
CA GLU A 156 1.04 -3.39 -7.81
C GLU A 156 0.11 -4.58 -7.57
N THR A 157 0.56 -5.58 -6.82
CA THR A 157 -0.26 -6.74 -6.43
C THR A 157 -1.47 -6.31 -5.59
N ALA A 158 -1.28 -5.40 -4.64
CA ALA A 158 -2.37 -4.89 -3.81
C ALA A 158 -3.43 -4.16 -4.66
N TYR A 159 -3.00 -3.33 -5.62
CA TYR A 159 -3.92 -2.62 -6.51
C TYR A 159 -4.61 -3.56 -7.50
N PHE A 160 -3.91 -4.56 -8.03
CA PHE A 160 -4.53 -5.63 -8.82
C PHE A 160 -5.67 -6.31 -8.06
N LEU A 161 -5.41 -6.75 -6.82
CA LEU A 161 -6.44 -7.36 -5.98
C LEU A 161 -7.59 -6.40 -5.66
N ASN A 162 -7.30 -5.11 -5.46
CA ASN A 162 -8.33 -4.08 -5.24
C ASN A 162 -9.30 -3.96 -6.41
N LEU A 163 -8.87 -4.31 -7.62
CA LEU A 163 -9.68 -4.25 -8.84
C LEU A 163 -10.42 -5.57 -9.13
N VAL A 164 -9.86 -6.73 -8.76
CA VAL A 164 -10.38 -8.04 -9.22
C VAL A 164 -11.08 -8.86 -8.13
N VAL A 165 -10.96 -8.50 -6.86
CA VAL A 165 -11.64 -9.21 -5.77
C VAL A 165 -13.13 -8.93 -5.82
N LYS A 166 -13.96 -9.99 -5.69
CA LYS A 166 -15.44 -9.93 -5.75
C LYS A 166 -16.08 -10.26 -4.40
N SER A 167 -15.52 -9.68 -3.34
CA SER A 167 -16.01 -9.83 -1.97
C SER A 167 -15.81 -8.53 -1.18
N ASP A 168 -16.66 -8.30 -0.17
CA ASP A 168 -16.49 -7.25 0.83
C ASP A 168 -15.65 -7.69 2.02
N LYS A 169 -15.31 -8.98 2.12
CA LYS A 169 -14.46 -9.51 3.18
C LYS A 169 -13.05 -8.89 3.10
N PRO A 170 -12.39 -8.68 4.26
CA PRO A 170 -11.07 -8.03 4.29
C PRO A 170 -10.01 -8.78 3.49
N VAL A 171 -9.26 -8.04 2.68
CA VAL A 171 -8.04 -8.50 1.99
C VAL A 171 -6.90 -7.56 2.38
N VAL A 172 -5.87 -8.11 3.01
CA VAL A 172 -4.74 -7.35 3.53
C VAL A 172 -3.45 -7.86 2.91
N VAL A 173 -2.67 -6.98 2.29
CA VAL A 173 -1.33 -7.28 1.79
C VAL A 173 -0.31 -6.73 2.78
N VAL A 174 0.66 -7.56 3.16
CA VAL A 174 1.67 -7.24 4.16
C VAL A 174 3.06 -7.66 3.69
N GLY A 175 4.07 -6.91 4.10
CA GLY A 175 5.47 -7.22 3.86
C GLY A 175 6.35 -6.82 5.04
N ALA A 176 7.65 -6.91 4.84
CA ALA A 176 8.64 -6.40 5.78
C ALA A 176 9.79 -5.73 5.02
N MET A 177 10.36 -4.69 5.60
CA MET A 177 11.54 -4.00 5.04
C MET A 177 12.85 -4.61 5.52
N ARG A 178 12.80 -5.43 6.59
CA ARG A 178 13.95 -6.13 7.18
C ARG A 178 13.70 -7.64 7.14
N PRO A 179 14.75 -8.45 6.87
CA PRO A 179 14.61 -9.91 6.85
C PRO A 179 14.26 -10.44 8.25
N ALA A 180 13.64 -11.62 8.30
CA ALA A 180 13.22 -12.26 9.55
C ALA A 180 14.39 -12.49 10.55
N THR A 181 15.62 -12.60 10.04
CA THR A 181 16.85 -12.78 10.85
C THR A 181 17.40 -11.49 11.45
N ALA A 182 16.93 -10.30 11.04
CA ALA A 182 17.47 -9.02 11.52
C ALA A 182 17.12 -8.76 12.98
N ILE A 183 18.02 -8.10 13.75
CA ILE A 183 17.81 -7.75 15.16
C ILE A 183 16.49 -7.01 15.40
N SER A 184 16.10 -6.15 14.47
CA SER A 184 14.84 -5.37 14.55
C SER A 184 13.95 -5.68 13.35
N ALA A 185 13.72 -6.98 13.08
CA ALA A 185 12.81 -7.42 12.05
C ALA A 185 11.41 -6.83 12.28
N ASP A 186 10.84 -6.21 11.27
CA ASP A 186 9.49 -5.63 11.32
C ASP A 186 8.39 -6.61 10.90
N GLY A 187 8.77 -7.74 10.28
CA GLY A 187 7.85 -8.75 9.76
C GLY A 187 6.87 -9.33 10.78
N PRO A 188 7.32 -9.79 11.97
CA PRO A 188 6.44 -10.42 12.94
C PRO A 188 5.28 -9.52 13.39
N LEU A 189 5.55 -8.27 13.76
CA LEU A 189 4.51 -7.32 14.16
C LEU A 189 3.63 -6.91 12.97
N ASN A 190 4.21 -6.71 11.78
CA ASN A 190 3.44 -6.41 10.59
C ASN A 190 2.46 -7.55 10.26
N LEU A 191 2.89 -8.81 10.37
CA LEU A 191 2.04 -9.99 10.14
C LEU A 191 0.91 -10.10 11.17
N TYR A 192 1.22 -9.93 12.46
CA TYR A 192 0.22 -9.89 13.52
C TYR A 192 -0.84 -8.82 13.26
N ASN A 193 -0.40 -7.60 12.95
CA ASN A 193 -1.26 -6.48 12.63
C ASN A 193 -2.13 -6.74 11.38
N ALA A 194 -1.57 -7.36 10.35
CA ALA A 194 -2.32 -7.73 9.15
C ALA A 194 -3.44 -8.74 9.47
N VAL A 195 -3.16 -9.76 10.31
CA VAL A 195 -4.17 -10.72 10.77
C VAL A 195 -5.23 -10.01 11.63
N LYS A 196 -4.83 -9.10 12.52
CA LYS A 196 -5.74 -8.30 13.34
C LYS A 196 -6.71 -7.47 12.47
N VAL A 197 -6.21 -6.81 11.43
CA VAL A 197 -7.04 -6.05 10.46
C VAL A 197 -7.95 -6.99 9.67
N ALA A 198 -7.42 -8.12 9.18
CA ALA A 198 -8.21 -9.10 8.41
C ALA A 198 -9.31 -9.78 9.25
N SER A 199 -9.16 -9.79 10.58
CA SER A 199 -10.14 -10.32 11.54
C SER A 199 -11.20 -9.29 11.94
N SER A 200 -10.98 -7.99 11.65
CA SER A 200 -11.88 -6.91 12.08
C SER A 200 -13.13 -6.84 11.19
N LYS A 201 -14.30 -6.78 11.82
CA LYS A 201 -15.57 -6.53 11.12
C LYS A 201 -15.58 -5.15 10.44
N GLU A 202 -14.91 -4.17 11.01
CA GLU A 202 -14.81 -2.80 10.48
C GLU A 202 -13.95 -2.71 9.21
N ALA A 203 -13.13 -3.71 8.94
CA ALA A 203 -12.32 -3.79 7.73
C ALA A 203 -13.10 -4.23 6.49
N ARG A 204 -14.34 -4.72 6.65
CA ARG A 204 -15.19 -5.12 5.53
C ARG A 204 -15.56 -3.92 4.67
N GLY A 205 -15.60 -4.12 3.36
CA GLY A 205 -15.95 -3.09 2.38
C GLY A 205 -14.95 -1.94 2.26
N LYS A 206 -13.70 -2.12 2.73
CA LYS A 206 -12.65 -1.10 2.63
C LYS A 206 -11.65 -1.34 1.49
N GLY A 207 -12.01 -2.21 0.54
CA GLY A 207 -11.11 -2.60 -0.55
C GLY A 207 -9.93 -3.44 -0.07
N THR A 208 -8.95 -3.62 -0.94
CA THR A 208 -7.67 -4.23 -0.55
C THR A 208 -6.83 -3.22 0.22
N MET A 209 -6.34 -3.63 1.37
CA MET A 209 -5.54 -2.81 2.28
C MET A 209 -4.08 -3.26 2.29
N VAL A 210 -3.18 -2.33 2.58
CA VAL A 210 -1.76 -2.59 2.82
C VAL A 210 -1.45 -2.24 4.26
N VAL A 211 -0.88 -3.19 5.01
CA VAL A 211 -0.57 -3.02 6.44
C VAL A 211 0.91 -3.20 6.66
N LEU A 212 1.60 -2.13 7.00
CA LEU A 212 2.99 -2.11 7.47
C LEU A 212 3.18 -0.94 8.45
N ASN A 213 4.09 -1.12 9.40
CA ASN A 213 4.53 -0.07 10.33
C ASN A 213 3.33 0.63 11.02
N ASP A 214 2.40 -0.16 11.54
CA ASP A 214 1.20 0.27 12.28
C ASP A 214 0.23 1.17 11.49
N ARG A 215 0.32 1.15 10.15
CA ARG A 215 -0.54 1.92 9.25
C ARG A 215 -1.38 1.00 8.39
N ILE A 216 -2.63 1.41 8.18
CA ILE A 216 -3.56 0.77 7.26
C ILE A 216 -3.75 1.71 6.08
N ALA A 217 -3.22 1.34 4.93
CA ALA A 217 -3.32 2.15 3.71
C ALA A 217 -4.23 1.48 2.69
N SER A 218 -4.88 2.30 1.85
CA SER A 218 -5.58 1.79 0.67
C SER A 218 -4.59 1.34 -0.39
N ALA A 219 -4.84 0.20 -1.02
CA ALA A 219 -4.07 -0.26 -2.18
C ALA A 219 -4.03 0.77 -3.33
N ARG A 220 -5.07 1.57 -3.48
CA ARG A 220 -5.16 2.63 -4.50
C ARG A 220 -4.12 3.73 -4.32
N TYR A 221 -3.86 4.14 -3.07
CA TYR A 221 -3.10 5.36 -2.77
C TYR A 221 -1.73 5.10 -2.17
N VAL A 222 -1.48 3.92 -1.61
CA VAL A 222 -0.18 3.61 -1.00
C VAL A 222 0.91 3.45 -2.04
N THR A 223 2.12 3.95 -1.74
CA THR A 223 3.31 3.71 -2.56
C THR A 223 4.55 3.53 -1.69
N LYS A 224 5.53 2.76 -2.20
CA LYS A 224 6.84 2.60 -1.58
C LYS A 224 7.70 3.83 -1.88
N THR A 225 7.93 4.67 -0.87
CA THR A 225 8.61 5.97 -1.03
C THR A 225 10.09 5.96 -0.69
N ASN A 226 10.58 4.86 -0.08
CA ASN A 226 11.97 4.74 0.35
C ASN A 226 12.49 3.32 0.10
N THR A 227 13.76 3.18 -0.20
CA THR A 227 14.39 1.91 -0.54
C THR A 227 14.59 0.97 0.64
N THR A 228 14.77 1.48 1.87
CA THR A 228 15.18 0.68 3.03
C THR A 228 14.45 1.00 4.34
N ALA A 229 13.85 2.18 4.49
CA ALA A 229 13.20 2.60 5.73
C ALA A 229 11.93 1.77 6.01
N PRO A 230 11.70 1.29 7.25
CA PRO A 230 10.48 0.54 7.59
C PRO A 230 9.18 1.32 7.37
N ASP A 231 9.19 2.64 7.54
CA ASP A 231 8.03 3.53 7.33
C ASP A 231 7.85 3.96 5.86
N THR A 232 8.27 3.12 4.91
CA THR A 232 8.35 3.46 3.48
C THR A 232 7.01 3.54 2.76
N PHE A 233 5.99 2.78 3.18
CA PHE A 233 4.69 2.75 2.52
C PHE A 233 3.84 3.94 2.97
N LYS A 234 3.63 4.90 2.07
CA LYS A 234 2.93 6.15 2.35
C LYS A 234 1.80 6.41 1.37
N ALA A 235 0.79 7.12 1.84
CA ALA A 235 -0.31 7.66 1.06
C ALA A 235 -0.36 9.17 1.31
N GLU A 236 0.58 9.90 0.73
CA GLU A 236 0.90 11.28 1.14
C GLU A 236 -0.25 12.25 0.96
N GLU A 237 -0.96 12.20 -0.18
CA GLU A 237 -2.06 13.12 -0.47
C GLU A 237 -3.39 12.70 0.16
N MET A 238 -3.70 11.39 0.16
CA MET A 238 -5.01 10.88 0.56
C MET A 238 -5.03 10.36 2.00
N GLY A 239 -3.86 10.21 2.63
CA GLY A 239 -3.73 9.69 3.99
C GLY A 239 -3.99 8.18 4.09
N TYR A 240 -3.90 7.70 5.31
CA TYR A 240 -4.16 6.31 5.64
C TYR A 240 -5.65 6.08 5.95
N LEU A 241 -6.13 4.86 5.72
CA LEU A 241 -7.47 4.43 6.13
C LEU A 241 -7.58 4.35 7.65
N GLY A 242 -6.48 4.00 8.32
CA GLY A 242 -6.45 3.85 9.76
C GLY A 242 -5.06 3.59 10.30
N THR A 243 -5.02 3.35 11.59
CA THR A 243 -3.82 3.02 12.36
C THR A 243 -4.09 1.85 13.29
N ILE A 244 -3.02 1.18 13.69
CA ILE A 244 -3.06 0.09 14.65
C ILE A 244 -2.23 0.52 15.86
N ALA A 245 -2.84 0.41 17.03
CA ALA A 245 -2.17 0.52 18.31
C ALA A 245 -2.49 -0.75 19.10
N ASP A 246 -3.08 -0.66 20.29
CA ASP A 246 -3.60 -1.85 20.95
C ASP A 246 -4.79 -2.44 20.19
N ASP A 247 -5.50 -1.63 19.39
CA ASP A 247 -6.63 -2.02 18.58
C ASP A 247 -6.54 -1.42 17.16
N VAL A 248 -7.50 -1.78 16.29
CA VAL A 248 -7.63 -1.28 14.91
C VAL A 248 -8.52 -0.05 14.91
N TYR A 249 -8.01 1.07 14.38
CA TYR A 249 -8.74 2.33 14.29
C TYR A 249 -8.84 2.78 12.84
N PHE A 250 -10.06 2.79 12.29
CA PHE A 250 -10.32 3.34 10.97
C PHE A 250 -10.80 4.79 11.10
N ASN A 251 -10.13 5.71 10.40
CA ASN A 251 -10.39 7.14 10.41
C ASN A 251 -10.84 7.68 9.05
N ASN A 252 -10.72 6.88 7.99
CA ASN A 252 -10.96 7.31 6.63
C ASN A 252 -11.61 6.20 5.80
N THR A 253 -12.13 6.56 4.62
CA THR A 253 -12.72 5.62 3.67
C THR A 253 -12.30 5.97 2.25
N ILE A 254 -12.39 4.99 1.34
CA ILE A 254 -12.10 5.17 -0.07
C ILE A 254 -13.37 5.67 -0.75
N THR A 255 -13.23 6.67 -1.64
CA THR A 255 -14.33 7.20 -2.45
C THR A 255 -14.33 6.65 -3.88
N ARG A 256 -13.24 5.99 -4.28
CA ARG A 256 -13.11 5.34 -5.58
C ARG A 256 -13.69 3.93 -5.52
N LYS A 257 -14.31 3.48 -6.60
CA LYS A 257 -14.83 2.12 -6.72
C LYS A 257 -13.72 1.07 -6.59
N HIS A 258 -14.02 -0.02 -5.92
CA HIS A 258 -13.09 -1.11 -5.67
C HIS A 258 -13.82 -2.44 -5.50
N THR A 259 -13.11 -3.53 -5.53
CA THR A 259 -13.57 -4.90 -5.26
C THR A 259 -14.90 -5.24 -5.95
N THR A 260 -15.99 -5.36 -5.22
CA THR A 260 -17.31 -5.71 -5.76
C THR A 260 -17.92 -4.66 -6.69
N GLU A 261 -17.44 -3.43 -6.64
CA GLU A 261 -17.94 -2.30 -7.45
C GLU A 261 -17.21 -2.15 -8.79
N THR A 262 -16.12 -2.92 -9.03
CA THR A 262 -15.39 -2.86 -10.29
C THR A 262 -15.95 -3.80 -11.34
N ASP A 263 -15.70 -3.48 -12.60
CA ASP A 263 -16.15 -4.28 -13.76
C ASP A 263 -15.23 -5.49 -14.06
N PHE A 264 -14.11 -5.65 -13.35
CA PHE A 264 -13.10 -6.66 -13.69
C PHE A 264 -13.38 -8.01 -13.04
N ASP A 265 -13.92 -8.94 -13.83
CA ASP A 265 -14.03 -10.36 -13.49
C ASP A 265 -12.94 -11.14 -14.21
N ILE A 266 -12.07 -11.78 -13.44
CA ILE A 266 -10.93 -12.57 -13.96
C ILE A 266 -11.20 -14.07 -14.03
N SER A 267 -12.40 -14.53 -13.71
CA SER A 267 -12.75 -15.97 -13.63
C SER A 267 -12.41 -16.72 -14.92
N THR A 268 -12.71 -16.11 -16.07
CA THR A 268 -12.49 -16.67 -17.41
C THR A 268 -11.21 -16.18 -18.10
N ILE A 269 -10.48 -15.24 -17.51
CA ILE A 269 -9.25 -14.73 -18.10
C ILE A 269 -8.14 -15.76 -17.92
N GLU A 270 -7.55 -16.23 -19.02
CA GLU A 270 -6.42 -17.15 -19.01
C GLU A 270 -5.07 -16.42 -19.08
N LYS A 271 -5.03 -15.28 -19.79
CA LYS A 271 -3.82 -14.50 -20.00
C LYS A 271 -4.13 -13.01 -19.99
N LEU A 272 -3.31 -12.23 -19.29
CA LEU A 272 -3.35 -10.76 -19.32
C LEU A 272 -2.49 -10.24 -20.49
N PRO A 273 -2.91 -9.15 -21.14
CA PRO A 273 -2.11 -8.52 -22.18
C PRO A 273 -0.83 -7.91 -21.63
N GLN A 274 0.21 -7.86 -22.46
CA GLN A 274 1.45 -7.16 -22.11
C GLN A 274 1.21 -5.64 -22.15
N VAL A 275 1.59 -4.97 -21.07
CA VAL A 275 1.61 -3.51 -20.95
C VAL A 275 2.94 -3.09 -20.36
N ASP A 276 3.62 -2.13 -20.98
CA ASP A 276 4.94 -1.67 -20.58
C ASP A 276 4.90 -0.26 -20.02
N ILE A 277 5.89 0.09 -19.19
CA ILE A 277 6.08 1.44 -18.66
C ILE A 277 7.32 2.04 -19.31
N LEU A 278 7.18 3.19 -19.97
CA LEU A 278 8.30 3.96 -20.47
C LEU A 278 8.52 5.17 -19.57
N TYR A 279 9.77 5.36 -19.14
CA TYR A 279 10.13 6.43 -18.21
C TYR A 279 10.73 7.62 -18.95
N GLY A 280 9.97 8.72 -19.05
CA GLY A 280 10.37 9.95 -19.74
C GLY A 280 11.53 10.67 -19.06
N HIS A 281 12.50 11.14 -19.86
CA HIS A 281 13.67 11.87 -19.39
C HIS A 281 14.15 12.90 -20.44
N GLN A 282 15.06 13.78 -20.03
CA GLN A 282 15.69 14.71 -20.98
C GLN A 282 16.46 13.95 -22.06
N ASN A 283 16.39 14.43 -23.30
CA ASN A 283 17.08 13.85 -24.45
C ASN A 283 16.71 12.36 -24.69
N GLU A 284 15.44 12.02 -24.48
CA GLU A 284 14.92 10.70 -24.82
C GLU A 284 14.77 10.53 -26.33
N GLY A 285 14.84 9.29 -26.80
CA GLY A 285 14.62 8.90 -28.18
C GLY A 285 13.32 8.12 -28.36
N ASN A 286 12.98 7.81 -29.61
CA ASN A 286 11.79 7.02 -29.96
C ASN A 286 11.98 5.49 -29.85
N TYR A 287 13.20 5.04 -29.59
CA TYR A 287 13.57 3.61 -29.68
C TYR A 287 12.87 2.72 -28.68
N LEU A 288 12.50 3.25 -27.50
CA LEU A 288 11.77 2.46 -26.49
C LEU A 288 10.32 2.20 -26.93
N PHE A 289 9.64 3.17 -27.52
CA PHE A 289 8.32 2.97 -28.13
C PHE A 289 8.39 1.90 -29.24
N LYS A 290 9.34 2.01 -30.14
CA LYS A 290 9.54 1.05 -31.24
C LYS A 290 9.79 -0.35 -30.69
N ALA A 291 10.64 -0.48 -29.68
CA ALA A 291 10.92 -1.77 -29.03
C ALA A 291 9.66 -2.39 -28.38
N ALA A 292 8.82 -1.58 -27.73
CA ALA A 292 7.57 -2.06 -27.14
C ALA A 292 6.58 -2.54 -28.21
N VAL A 293 6.44 -1.79 -29.31
CA VAL A 293 5.62 -2.20 -30.49
C VAL A 293 6.14 -3.52 -31.09
N GLU A 294 7.43 -3.63 -31.32
CA GLU A 294 8.08 -4.83 -31.88
C GLU A 294 7.94 -6.05 -30.94
N ALA A 295 7.96 -5.82 -29.64
CA ALA A 295 7.73 -6.87 -28.62
C ALA A 295 6.26 -7.31 -28.50
N GLY A 296 5.33 -6.62 -29.18
CA GLY A 296 3.90 -6.95 -29.20
C GLY A 296 3.13 -6.46 -27.98
N SER A 297 3.64 -5.39 -27.31
CA SER A 297 2.89 -4.70 -26.25
C SER A 297 1.51 -4.29 -26.74
N LYS A 298 0.51 -4.36 -25.86
CA LYS A 298 -0.87 -3.92 -26.14
C LYS A 298 -1.19 -2.55 -25.57
N GLY A 299 -0.35 -2.10 -24.64
CA GLY A 299 -0.48 -0.77 -24.04
C GLY A 299 0.86 -0.28 -23.52
N ILE A 300 1.01 1.03 -23.49
CA ILE A 300 2.17 1.71 -22.95
C ILE A 300 1.69 2.74 -21.94
N VAL A 301 2.20 2.68 -20.71
CA VAL A 301 2.09 3.75 -19.74
C VAL A 301 3.34 4.60 -19.83
N TYR A 302 3.19 5.83 -20.25
CA TYR A 302 4.31 6.77 -20.30
C TYR A 302 4.39 7.56 -18.99
N ALA A 303 5.45 7.31 -18.22
CA ALA A 303 5.78 8.04 -16.99
C ALA A 303 6.45 9.37 -17.31
N GLY A 304 5.66 10.37 -17.69
CA GLY A 304 6.13 11.67 -18.16
C GLY A 304 6.66 12.56 -17.03
N SER A 305 7.23 13.69 -17.40
CA SER A 305 7.67 14.71 -16.46
C SER A 305 6.51 15.62 -16.03
N GLY A 306 6.56 16.12 -14.77
CA GLY A 306 5.53 17.02 -14.24
C GLY A 306 4.12 16.46 -14.42
N ASN A 307 3.24 17.17 -15.10
CA ASN A 307 1.86 16.74 -15.41
C ASN A 307 1.80 15.74 -16.59
N GLY A 308 2.65 14.71 -16.57
CA GLY A 308 2.70 13.70 -17.63
C GLY A 308 3.18 14.24 -18.99
N SER A 309 4.06 15.26 -19.01
CA SER A 309 4.56 15.85 -20.24
C SER A 309 5.48 14.91 -20.99
N MET A 310 5.31 14.89 -22.31
CA MET A 310 6.15 14.21 -23.30
C MET A 310 7.04 15.21 -24.03
N SER A 311 8.21 14.78 -24.49
CA SER A 311 8.99 15.52 -25.48
C SER A 311 8.33 15.40 -26.86
N GLU A 312 8.68 16.27 -27.83
CA GLU A 312 8.18 16.17 -29.20
C GLU A 312 8.50 14.80 -29.81
N VAL A 313 9.71 14.30 -29.59
CA VAL A 313 10.14 12.96 -30.08
C VAL A 313 9.34 11.83 -29.47
N ALA A 314 9.01 11.92 -28.15
CA ALA A 314 8.19 10.91 -27.47
C ALA A 314 6.72 10.99 -27.92
N ASP A 315 6.18 12.19 -28.14
CA ASP A 315 4.81 12.40 -28.63
C ASP A 315 4.62 11.86 -30.04
N GLU A 316 5.56 12.12 -30.95
CA GLU A 316 5.57 11.54 -32.31
C GLU A 316 5.62 9.99 -32.24
N ALA A 317 6.50 9.43 -31.40
CA ALA A 317 6.62 7.98 -31.24
C ALA A 317 5.38 7.34 -30.58
N ALA A 318 4.71 8.06 -29.67
CA ALA A 318 3.45 7.61 -29.09
C ALA A 318 2.33 7.57 -30.12
N LYS A 319 2.23 8.55 -31.03
CA LYS A 319 1.29 8.54 -32.16
C LYS A 319 1.55 7.38 -33.12
N GLU A 320 2.83 7.14 -33.47
CA GLU A 320 3.21 5.98 -34.29
C GLU A 320 2.78 4.66 -33.62
N ALA A 321 2.88 4.57 -32.28
CA ALA A 321 2.47 3.39 -31.52
C ALA A 321 0.93 3.25 -31.47
N GLU A 322 0.16 4.35 -31.30
CA GLU A 322 -1.30 4.32 -31.42
C GLU A 322 -1.76 3.89 -32.82
N ASP A 323 -1.13 4.37 -33.88
CA ASP A 323 -1.42 3.96 -35.26
C ASP A 323 -1.12 2.44 -35.49
N ALA A 324 -0.22 1.86 -34.70
CA ALA A 324 0.07 0.43 -34.67
C ALA A 324 -0.89 -0.37 -33.74
N GLY A 325 -1.89 0.28 -33.14
CA GLY A 325 -2.89 -0.35 -32.27
C GLY A 325 -2.44 -0.56 -30.82
N ILE A 326 -1.50 0.24 -30.32
CA ILE A 326 -1.06 0.25 -28.92
C ILE A 326 -1.79 1.36 -28.17
N GLU A 327 -2.46 1.04 -27.06
CA GLU A 327 -3.10 2.06 -26.23
C GLU A 327 -2.10 2.83 -25.38
N ILE A 328 -2.17 4.16 -25.40
CA ILE A 328 -1.23 5.04 -24.69
C ILE A 328 -1.91 5.69 -23.48
N VAL A 329 -1.30 5.53 -22.30
CA VAL A 329 -1.73 6.18 -21.06
C VAL A 329 -0.62 7.11 -20.56
N ARG A 330 -0.96 8.37 -20.34
CA ARG A 330 -0.06 9.35 -19.72
C ARG A 330 -0.18 9.26 -18.18
N SER A 331 0.92 8.93 -17.55
CA SER A 331 1.12 9.01 -16.09
C SER A 331 2.28 9.98 -15.79
N SER A 332 2.67 10.08 -14.52
CA SER A 332 3.77 10.94 -14.11
C SER A 332 4.79 10.21 -13.25
N ARG A 333 6.06 10.52 -13.47
CA ARG A 333 7.17 10.04 -12.64
C ARG A 333 7.31 10.78 -11.30
N THR A 334 6.47 11.79 -11.03
CA THR A 334 6.49 12.56 -9.78
C THR A 334 5.96 11.78 -8.59
N GLY A 335 5.17 10.72 -8.83
CA GLY A 335 4.61 9.84 -7.79
C GLY A 335 3.32 10.35 -7.15
N ASN A 336 3.04 11.65 -7.17
CA ASN A 336 1.85 12.28 -6.60
C ASN A 336 1.24 13.29 -7.58
N GLY A 337 0.00 13.70 -7.33
CA GLY A 337 -0.75 14.64 -8.14
C GLY A 337 -1.61 13.97 -9.22
N VAL A 338 -2.37 14.80 -9.93
CA VAL A 338 -3.27 14.36 -10.99
C VAL A 338 -2.67 14.73 -12.35
N VAL A 339 -2.55 13.76 -13.23
CA VAL A 339 -2.28 14.01 -14.65
C VAL A 339 -3.58 14.43 -15.30
N THR A 340 -3.65 15.67 -15.79
CA THR A 340 -4.87 16.20 -16.38
C THR A 340 -5.12 15.62 -17.78
N PRO A 341 -6.39 15.43 -18.21
CA PRO A 341 -6.71 14.94 -19.55
C PRO A 341 -6.10 15.81 -20.64
N LYS A 342 -5.65 15.18 -21.71
CA LYS A 342 -5.10 15.80 -22.92
C LYS A 342 -5.31 14.82 -24.10
N ASP A 343 -4.35 14.67 -24.99
CA ASP A 343 -4.46 13.90 -26.24
C ASP A 343 -4.58 12.39 -26.05
N TYR A 344 -3.99 11.84 -24.97
CA TYR A 344 -4.01 10.43 -24.62
C TYR A 344 -4.82 10.17 -23.35
N ILE A 345 -5.11 8.90 -23.06
CA ILE A 345 -5.72 8.51 -21.78
C ILE A 345 -4.89 9.06 -20.62
N SER A 346 -5.56 9.67 -19.67
CA SER A 346 -4.96 10.17 -18.44
C SER A 346 -4.98 9.10 -17.37
N ALA A 347 -3.85 8.83 -16.73
CA ALA A 347 -3.78 7.98 -15.55
C ALA A 347 -4.45 8.58 -14.30
N ASN A 348 -5.00 9.80 -14.39
CA ASN A 348 -5.55 10.52 -13.23
C ASN A 348 -4.48 10.62 -12.12
N SER A 349 -4.76 10.15 -10.91
CA SER A 349 -3.83 10.15 -9.77
C SER A 349 -3.07 8.82 -9.59
N LEU A 350 -3.10 7.91 -10.56
CA LEU A 350 -2.33 6.67 -10.50
C LEU A 350 -0.87 6.90 -10.90
N ASN A 351 0.05 6.39 -10.06
CA ASN A 351 1.44 6.28 -10.45
C ASN A 351 1.60 5.29 -11.63
N PRO A 352 2.73 5.29 -12.35
CA PRO A 352 2.90 4.49 -13.56
C PRO A 352 2.65 3.00 -13.37
N GLN A 353 3.10 2.40 -12.26
CA GLN A 353 2.97 0.98 -12.00
C GLN A 353 1.51 0.55 -11.76
N LYS A 354 0.72 1.36 -11.06
CA LYS A 354 -0.73 1.10 -10.89
C LYS A 354 -1.52 1.41 -12.16
N ALA A 355 -1.14 2.46 -12.88
CA ALA A 355 -1.72 2.75 -14.19
C ALA A 355 -1.51 1.58 -15.16
N ARG A 356 -0.34 0.92 -15.12
CA ARG A 356 -0.06 -0.31 -15.87
C ARG A 356 -1.04 -1.44 -15.50
N ILE A 357 -1.27 -1.66 -14.22
CA ILE A 357 -2.22 -2.70 -13.74
C ILE A 357 -3.63 -2.43 -14.25
N LEU A 358 -4.10 -1.18 -14.15
CA LEU A 358 -5.44 -0.82 -14.60
C LEU A 358 -5.57 -0.93 -16.13
N LEU A 359 -4.59 -0.44 -16.89
CA LEU A 359 -4.60 -0.55 -18.36
C LEU A 359 -4.59 -2.03 -18.80
N MET A 360 -3.78 -2.87 -18.17
CA MET A 360 -3.71 -4.30 -18.45
C MET A 360 -5.07 -4.99 -18.25
N LEU A 361 -5.78 -4.70 -17.17
CA LEU A 361 -7.12 -5.23 -16.92
C LEU A 361 -8.16 -4.64 -17.87
N SER A 362 -8.06 -3.37 -18.19
CA SER A 362 -8.94 -2.68 -19.15
C SER A 362 -8.83 -3.31 -20.54
N LEU A 363 -7.63 -3.50 -21.05
CA LEU A 363 -7.36 -4.12 -22.36
C LEU A 363 -7.75 -5.60 -22.42
N ALA A 364 -7.79 -6.30 -21.28
CA ALA A 364 -8.34 -7.65 -21.22
C ALA A 364 -9.87 -7.68 -21.39
N LYS A 365 -10.55 -6.52 -21.27
CA LYS A 365 -12.00 -6.38 -21.29
C LYS A 365 -12.55 -5.61 -22.48
N THR A 366 -11.85 -4.56 -22.93
CA THR A 366 -12.33 -3.65 -23.98
C THR A 366 -11.16 -2.97 -24.71
N GLU A 367 -11.40 -2.63 -25.98
CA GLU A 367 -10.51 -1.78 -26.78
C GLU A 367 -11.10 -0.36 -26.92
N ASP A 368 -12.24 -0.07 -26.30
CA ASP A 368 -12.90 1.25 -26.33
C ASP A 368 -12.13 2.24 -25.44
N LYS A 369 -11.48 3.22 -26.09
CA LYS A 369 -10.66 4.24 -25.44
C LYS A 369 -11.44 5.10 -24.44
N GLU A 370 -12.70 5.44 -24.74
CA GLU A 370 -13.55 6.22 -23.83
C GLU A 370 -13.90 5.41 -22.59
N LYS A 371 -14.18 4.11 -22.75
CA LYS A 371 -14.43 3.21 -21.64
C LYS A 371 -13.19 2.98 -20.78
N ILE A 372 -12.00 2.89 -21.39
CA ILE A 372 -10.74 2.79 -20.66
C ILE A 372 -10.51 4.07 -19.84
N GLN A 373 -10.69 5.28 -20.44
CA GLN A 373 -10.59 6.54 -19.68
C GLN A 373 -11.59 6.58 -18.50
N GLN A 374 -12.82 6.13 -18.71
CA GLN A 374 -13.80 6.03 -17.63
C GLN A 374 -13.29 5.17 -16.46
N TYR A 375 -12.61 4.04 -16.73
CA TYR A 375 -12.01 3.21 -15.68
C TYR A 375 -10.94 3.98 -14.89
N PHE A 376 -10.09 4.77 -15.56
CA PHE A 376 -9.11 5.62 -14.87
C PHE A 376 -9.74 6.72 -14.03
N ASP A 377 -10.93 7.17 -14.38
CA ASP A 377 -11.67 8.20 -13.63
C ASP A 377 -12.43 7.63 -12.44
N GLU A 378 -12.82 6.35 -12.49
CA GLU A 378 -13.65 5.71 -11.47
C GLU A 378 -12.86 4.91 -10.43
N TYR A 379 -11.75 4.26 -10.84
CA TYR A 379 -10.97 3.30 -10.04
C TYR A 379 -9.59 3.89 -9.61
#